data_605d46091fb26d971c2a364e6e641d5f
#
_entry.id   605d46091fb26d971c2a364e6e641d5f
#
_cell.length_a   1.000
_cell.length_b   1.000
_cell.length_c   1.000
_cell.angle_alpha   90.00
_cell.angle_beta   90.00
_cell.angle_gamma   90.00
#
_symmetry.space_group_name_H-M   'P 1'
#
loop_
_entity.id
_entity.type
_entity.pdbx_description
1 polymer ?
#
loop_
_entity_poly.entity_id
_entity_poly.type
_entity_poly.pdbx_seq_one_letter_code
_entity_poly.pdbx_strand_id
1 'polypeptide(L)'
;MGRNHDGRSTNWRISSDRFIGREPQLERIAVGLQGAADGRPNALVLSATAGLGLSRLLAETRDRIASLAEPFASVHGVARPATSGVPYAPITSALEDLLAPLPDETLAALVGPTGDALARLVPGIKPRLAELELLPARPRIAAAEWREARMFEAVLGLLERLGERQPVALMIEDLHHADAATRGLVTFLARVTRGQRVMLLVTYQPDRLLRSDPLRATLSALSSSPTVGTGEISPLERQELVQLIESIEGGRPSSTTLLLVAERSRGNALMAEELLAARRELQGVSVSGSFARLVTTRAGLRSPECRRVLRLLSLAGSTVSMSTLLAMAAEFEARSSARPRRLATGIRQAEGLDEDIAVGVTEAIEHGFLSETIARPRYEAGAAAGGILAAGGTLAGAPNGRVPRERGDRENPARDARGRTGGRRADRGDRSGSDPGRSSYLQHRGAVQLPVSDIQFGFRHELIAEALAADLLPATRRRYHAALAAAYDTEADPQPAAAMAHHLAAQELAEA
;
A
#
# COMPACT_ATOMS: atom_id res chain seq x y z
N MET A 1 7.03 6.39 -50.67
CA MET A 1 7.99 7.12 -49.84
C MET A 1 7.71 6.76 -48.39
N GLY A 2 8.70 6.17 -47.77
CA GLY A 2 8.62 5.24 -46.67
C GLY A 2 8.12 5.81 -45.34
N ARG A 3 7.29 5.03 -44.68
CA ARG A 3 6.95 5.13 -43.28
C ARG A 3 7.94 4.25 -42.50
N ASN A 4 8.84 4.88 -41.74
CA ASN A 4 9.59 4.20 -40.71
C ASN A 4 8.67 4.06 -39.50
N HIS A 5 8.11 2.88 -39.31
CA HIS A 5 7.54 2.43 -38.05
C HIS A 5 8.63 1.69 -37.27
N ASP A 6 9.45 2.43 -36.55
CA ASP A 6 10.21 1.85 -35.45
C ASP A 6 9.27 1.69 -34.27
N GLY A 7 8.69 0.49 -34.16
CA GLY A 7 7.92 0.03 -33.02
C GLY A 7 8.81 -0.20 -31.79
N ARG A 8 9.38 0.84 -31.22
CA ARG A 8 9.88 0.81 -29.85
C ARG A 8 8.70 1.12 -28.94
N SER A 9 8.14 0.11 -28.31
CA SER A 9 7.35 0.28 -27.09
C SER A 9 8.29 0.88 -26.06
N THR A 10 8.37 2.20 -26.04
CA THR A 10 9.03 2.94 -24.96
C THR A 10 8.18 2.70 -23.73
N ASN A 11 8.65 1.79 -22.89
CA ASN A 11 8.14 1.57 -21.53
C ASN A 11 8.40 2.88 -20.74
N TRP A 12 7.54 3.87 -20.91
CA TRP A 12 7.72 5.18 -20.33
C TRP A 12 7.22 5.20 -18.89
N ARG A 13 8.06 5.70 -18.01
CA ARG A 13 7.77 5.78 -16.59
C ARG A 13 7.01 7.07 -16.30
N ILE A 14 6.04 6.99 -15.40
CA ILE A 14 5.31 8.16 -14.91
C ILE A 14 5.93 8.66 -13.62
N SER A 15 6.47 7.74 -12.81
CA SER A 15 7.20 8.04 -11.59
C SER A 15 8.65 7.61 -11.70
N SER A 16 9.52 8.28 -10.95
CA SER A 16 10.91 7.87 -10.79
C SER A 16 10.99 6.50 -10.11
N ASP A 17 11.89 5.63 -10.57
CA ASP A 17 12.25 4.38 -9.89
C ASP A 17 13.25 4.62 -8.74
N ARG A 18 13.84 5.81 -8.68
CA ARG A 18 14.79 6.19 -7.64
C ARG A 18 14.12 7.04 -6.58
N PHE A 19 14.51 6.84 -5.33
CA PHE A 19 14.22 7.78 -4.28
C PHE A 19 15.16 8.98 -4.42
N ILE A 20 14.62 10.19 -4.48
CA ILE A 20 15.38 11.39 -4.78
C ILE A 20 15.23 12.40 -3.66
N GLY A 21 16.36 12.89 -3.18
CA GLY A 21 16.44 13.84 -2.09
C GLY A 21 16.06 13.24 -0.74
N ARG A 22 15.77 14.09 0.22
CA ARG A 22 15.32 13.72 1.56
C ARG A 22 16.41 13.09 2.45
N GLU A 23 17.68 13.24 2.08
CA GLU A 23 18.81 12.74 2.87
C GLU A 23 18.72 13.18 4.34
N PRO A 24 18.40 14.46 4.67
CA PRO A 24 18.30 14.90 6.06
C PRO A 24 17.19 14.18 6.84
N GLN A 25 16.06 13.88 6.19
CA GLN A 25 14.95 13.15 6.82
C GLN A 25 15.31 11.68 7.02
N LEU A 26 15.92 11.06 6.02
CA LEU A 26 16.40 9.67 6.11
C LEU A 26 17.47 9.50 7.20
N GLU A 27 18.39 10.45 7.32
CA GLU A 27 19.40 10.46 8.37
C GLU A 27 18.77 10.57 9.76
N ARG A 28 17.79 11.44 9.94
CA ARG A 28 17.03 11.55 11.20
C ARG A 28 16.29 10.25 11.54
N ILE A 29 15.68 9.61 10.55
CA ILE A 29 15.03 8.31 10.72
C ILE A 29 16.08 7.26 11.10
N ALA A 30 17.22 7.23 10.43
CA ALA A 30 18.31 6.29 10.72
C ALA A 30 18.83 6.45 12.16
N VAL A 31 19.02 7.70 12.63
CA VAL A 31 19.40 7.98 14.03
C VAL A 31 18.33 7.47 15.00
N GLY A 32 17.04 7.67 14.67
CA GLY A 32 15.93 7.16 15.47
C GLY A 32 15.90 5.62 15.54
N LEU A 33 16.10 4.95 14.41
CA LEU A 33 16.19 3.49 14.34
C LEU A 33 17.38 2.96 15.15
N GLN A 34 18.55 3.58 15.03
CA GLN A 34 19.71 3.20 15.82
C GLN A 34 19.44 3.38 17.32
N GLY A 35 18.82 4.49 17.72
CA GLY A 35 18.40 4.69 19.12
C GLY A 35 17.48 3.58 19.61
N ALA A 36 16.50 3.18 18.82
CA ALA A 36 15.60 2.09 19.17
C ALA A 36 16.35 0.74 19.28
N ALA A 37 17.26 0.44 18.36
CA ALA A 37 18.09 -0.76 18.44
C ALA A 37 18.91 -0.82 19.74
N ASP A 38 19.38 0.34 20.21
CA ASP A 38 20.15 0.48 21.46
C ASP A 38 19.25 0.53 22.72
N GLY A 39 17.95 0.29 22.63
CA GLY A 39 17.02 0.36 23.77
C GLY A 39 16.68 1.78 24.22
N ARG A 40 16.87 2.77 23.36
CA ARG A 40 16.47 4.16 23.57
C ARG A 40 15.27 4.48 22.68
N PRO A 41 14.04 4.20 23.14
CA PRO A 41 12.83 4.44 22.34
C PRO A 41 12.68 5.91 22.00
N ASN A 42 12.19 6.17 20.81
CA ASN A 42 11.95 7.52 20.34
C ASN A 42 10.75 7.57 19.40
N ALA A 43 10.22 8.75 19.22
CA ALA A 43 9.20 9.01 18.23
C ALA A 43 9.62 10.14 17.29
N LEU A 44 9.25 10.03 16.02
CA LEU A 44 9.45 11.06 15.03
C LEU A 44 8.15 11.37 14.33
N VAL A 45 7.72 12.62 14.38
CA VAL A 45 6.52 13.11 13.72
C VAL A 45 6.94 13.92 12.50
N LEU A 46 6.61 13.43 11.31
CA LEU A 46 6.93 14.08 10.04
C LEU A 46 5.68 14.70 9.42
N SER A 47 5.82 15.90 8.91
CA SER A 47 4.75 16.60 8.19
C SER A 47 5.19 17.02 6.79
N ALA A 48 4.23 17.04 5.88
CA ALA A 48 4.40 17.62 4.56
C ALA A 48 3.04 18.00 3.98
N THR A 49 3.01 18.97 3.08
CA THR A 49 1.85 19.17 2.22
C THR A 49 1.70 17.99 1.26
N ALA A 50 0.47 17.75 0.81
CA ALA A 50 0.16 16.64 -0.07
C ALA A 50 1.03 16.64 -1.35
N GLY A 51 1.48 15.45 -1.75
CA GLY A 51 2.31 15.26 -2.95
C GLY A 51 3.82 15.50 -2.78
N LEU A 52 4.30 15.84 -1.57
CA LEU A 52 5.74 16.00 -1.31
C LEU A 52 6.47 14.68 -1.03
N GLY A 53 5.78 13.53 -0.98
CA GLY A 53 6.39 12.21 -0.95
C GLY A 53 6.57 11.60 0.44
N LEU A 54 5.69 11.91 1.43
CA LEU A 54 5.68 11.24 2.76
C LEU A 54 5.56 9.73 2.64
N SER A 55 4.56 9.23 1.92
CA SER A 55 4.34 7.78 1.72
C SER A 55 5.55 7.10 1.08
N ARG A 56 6.19 7.78 0.13
CA ARG A 56 7.39 7.27 -0.52
C ARG A 56 8.59 7.23 0.42
N LEU A 57 8.73 8.23 1.31
CA LEU A 57 9.75 8.23 2.36
C LEU A 57 9.56 7.06 3.33
N LEU A 58 8.30 6.77 3.71
CA LEU A 58 8.01 5.60 4.55
C LEU A 58 8.28 4.27 3.83
N ALA A 59 7.95 4.18 2.54
CA ALA A 59 8.27 3.00 1.73
C ALA A 59 9.79 2.79 1.64
N GLU A 60 10.56 3.82 1.32
CA GLU A 60 12.03 3.80 1.31
C GLU A 60 12.61 3.41 2.69
N THR A 61 12.00 3.93 3.77
CA THR A 61 12.39 3.56 5.14
C THR A 61 12.19 2.08 5.40
N ARG A 62 11.07 1.50 4.98
CA ARG A 62 10.80 0.05 5.13
C ARG A 62 11.78 -0.80 4.35
N ASP A 63 12.10 -0.40 3.11
CA ASP A 63 13.05 -1.11 2.27
C ASP A 63 14.47 -1.09 2.89
N ARG A 64 14.88 0.05 3.47
CA ARG A 64 16.15 0.18 4.20
C ARG A 64 16.15 -0.66 5.47
N ILE A 65 15.08 -0.64 6.26
CA ILE A 65 14.95 -1.47 7.48
C ILE A 65 15.09 -2.97 7.14
N ALA A 66 14.46 -3.42 6.05
CA ALA A 66 14.51 -4.82 5.61
C ALA A 66 15.92 -5.24 5.17
N SER A 67 16.78 -4.30 4.78
CA SER A 67 18.16 -4.54 4.33
C SER A 67 19.21 -4.40 5.42
N LEU A 68 18.84 -4.03 6.67
CA LEU A 68 19.77 -3.94 7.79
C LEU A 68 20.29 -5.31 8.23
N ALA A 69 21.49 -5.33 8.79
CA ALA A 69 22.10 -6.56 9.36
C ALA A 69 21.28 -7.13 10.52
N GLU A 70 20.68 -6.26 11.33
CA GLU A 70 19.66 -6.60 12.32
C GLU A 70 18.33 -6.05 11.82
N PRO A 71 17.44 -6.88 11.23
CA PRO A 71 16.19 -6.41 10.68
C PRO A 71 15.21 -6.00 11.78
N PHE A 72 14.48 -4.91 11.52
CA PHE A 72 13.41 -4.48 12.40
C PHE A 72 12.10 -5.21 12.08
N ALA A 73 11.29 -5.46 13.11
CA ALA A 73 9.88 -5.73 12.91
C ALA A 73 9.19 -4.46 12.42
N SER A 74 8.79 -4.44 11.17
CA SER A 74 8.08 -3.31 10.58
C SER A 74 6.58 -3.47 10.77
N VAL A 75 5.98 -2.60 11.58
CA VAL A 75 4.53 -2.53 11.83
C VAL A 75 4.01 -1.25 11.20
N HIS A 76 3.24 -1.37 10.13
CA HIS A 76 2.81 -0.22 9.33
C HIS A 76 1.31 -0.13 9.18
N GLY A 77 0.71 0.93 9.71
CA GLY A 77 -0.71 1.24 9.58
C GLY A 77 -0.93 2.55 8.84
N VAL A 78 -1.94 2.58 7.98
CA VAL A 78 -2.33 3.76 7.20
C VAL A 78 -3.72 4.19 7.62
N ALA A 79 -3.86 5.40 8.13
CA ALA A 79 -5.17 5.99 8.36
C ALA A 79 -5.75 6.48 7.02
N ARG A 80 -7.00 6.13 6.75
CA ARG A 80 -7.67 6.44 5.48
C ARG A 80 -8.98 7.18 5.73
N PRO A 81 -9.41 8.07 4.83
CA PRO A 81 -10.70 8.74 4.94
C PRO A 81 -11.88 7.76 5.10
N ALA A 82 -11.85 6.65 4.34
CA ALA A 82 -12.90 5.62 4.37
C ALA A 82 -13.04 4.92 5.73
N THR A 83 -11.97 4.91 6.55
CA THR A 83 -11.97 4.26 7.86
C THR A 83 -11.83 5.24 9.03
N SER A 84 -11.96 6.55 8.78
CA SER A 84 -11.78 7.59 9.80
C SER A 84 -12.76 7.50 10.99
N GLY A 85 -13.91 6.86 10.79
CA GLY A 85 -14.90 6.58 11.85
C GLY A 85 -14.72 5.25 12.57
N VAL A 86 -13.78 4.40 12.12
CA VAL A 86 -13.56 3.07 12.70
C VAL A 86 -12.44 3.14 13.74
N PRO A 87 -12.74 2.87 15.03
CA PRO A 87 -11.75 2.94 16.09
C PRO A 87 -10.55 2.01 15.81
N TYR A 88 -9.35 2.56 15.93
CA TYR A 88 -8.06 1.87 15.78
C TYR A 88 -7.80 1.23 14.41
N ALA A 89 -8.55 1.56 13.35
CA ALA A 89 -8.43 0.92 12.04
C ALA A 89 -6.98 0.75 11.53
N PRO A 90 -6.11 1.79 11.52
CA PRO A 90 -4.72 1.63 11.05
C PRO A 90 -3.88 0.71 11.95
N ILE A 91 -4.16 0.70 13.26
CA ILE A 91 -3.44 -0.16 14.21
C ILE A 91 -3.89 -1.62 14.05
N THR A 92 -5.22 -1.84 13.92
CA THR A 92 -5.80 -3.16 13.71
C THR A 92 -5.21 -3.81 12.47
N SER A 93 -5.22 -3.10 11.33
CA SER A 93 -4.66 -3.60 10.08
C SER A 93 -3.16 -3.91 10.21
N ALA A 94 -2.38 -3.01 10.81
CA ALA A 94 -0.94 -3.20 10.99
C ALA A 94 -0.60 -4.41 11.89
N LEU A 95 -1.37 -4.61 12.96
CA LEU A 95 -1.19 -5.76 13.86
C LEU A 95 -1.72 -7.06 13.23
N GLU A 96 -2.76 -7.01 12.42
CA GLU A 96 -3.25 -8.17 11.68
C GLU A 96 -2.19 -8.66 10.69
N ASP A 97 -1.61 -7.74 9.91
CA ASP A 97 -0.51 -8.03 8.97
C ASP A 97 0.73 -8.63 9.68
N LEU A 98 0.99 -8.18 10.91
CA LEU A 98 2.10 -8.70 11.72
C LEU A 98 1.81 -10.09 12.29
N LEU A 99 0.61 -10.29 12.87
CA LEU A 99 0.30 -11.46 13.70
C LEU A 99 -0.26 -12.64 12.91
N ALA A 100 -1.00 -12.38 11.82
CA ALA A 100 -1.63 -13.44 11.04
C ALA A 100 -0.64 -14.48 10.46
N PRO A 101 0.54 -14.08 9.94
CA PRO A 101 1.49 -15.05 9.36
C PRO A 101 2.34 -15.81 10.40
N LEU A 102 2.26 -15.48 11.70
CA LEU A 102 3.13 -16.08 12.70
C LEU A 102 2.72 -17.52 13.02
N PRO A 103 3.68 -18.42 13.27
CA PRO A 103 3.40 -19.74 13.86
C PRO A 103 2.71 -19.61 15.22
N ASP A 104 1.89 -20.60 15.60
CA ASP A 104 1.08 -20.58 16.82
C ASP A 104 1.92 -20.39 18.10
N GLU A 105 3.06 -21.05 18.18
CA GLU A 105 3.98 -20.92 19.33
C GLU A 105 4.50 -19.46 19.45
N THR A 106 4.85 -18.85 18.33
CA THR A 106 5.33 -17.46 18.29
C THR A 106 4.19 -16.50 18.62
N LEU A 107 3.01 -16.73 18.05
CA LEU A 107 1.81 -15.94 18.34
C LEU A 107 1.48 -15.98 19.84
N ALA A 108 1.46 -17.17 20.43
CA ALA A 108 1.20 -17.36 21.85
C ALA A 108 2.20 -16.62 22.74
N ALA A 109 3.48 -16.72 22.43
CA ALA A 109 4.54 -16.02 23.16
C ALA A 109 4.45 -14.49 23.05
N LEU A 110 4.07 -13.96 21.86
CA LEU A 110 3.93 -12.51 21.65
C LEU A 110 2.65 -11.95 22.27
N VAL A 111 1.55 -12.67 22.18
CA VAL A 111 0.25 -12.26 22.74
C VAL A 111 0.28 -12.30 24.28
N GLY A 112 0.86 -13.35 24.86
CA GLY A 112 1.02 -13.49 26.31
C GLY A 112 -0.32 -13.36 27.07
N PRO A 113 -0.33 -12.76 28.27
CA PRO A 113 -1.51 -12.67 29.13
C PRO A 113 -2.58 -11.67 28.64
N THR A 114 -2.32 -10.94 27.55
CA THR A 114 -3.18 -9.87 27.04
C THR A 114 -4.06 -10.31 25.88
N GLY A 115 -4.21 -11.62 25.65
CA GLY A 115 -4.92 -12.22 24.53
C GLY A 115 -6.35 -11.73 24.35
N ASP A 116 -7.10 -11.51 25.44
CA ASP A 116 -8.48 -11.03 25.38
C ASP A 116 -8.60 -9.58 24.86
N ALA A 117 -7.65 -8.72 25.19
CA ALA A 117 -7.61 -7.35 24.70
C ALA A 117 -7.14 -7.29 23.25
N LEU A 118 -6.10 -8.04 22.89
CA LEU A 118 -5.61 -8.12 21.51
C LEU A 118 -6.63 -8.77 20.56
N ALA A 119 -7.37 -9.81 20.99
CA ALA A 119 -8.44 -10.42 20.19
C ALA A 119 -9.61 -9.47 19.90
N ARG A 120 -9.80 -8.43 20.71
CA ARG A 120 -10.80 -7.37 20.45
C ARG A 120 -10.29 -6.33 19.48
N LEU A 121 -8.99 -6.01 19.56
CA LEU A 121 -8.36 -5.06 18.67
C LEU A 121 -8.12 -5.67 17.28
N VAL A 122 -7.75 -6.94 17.23
CA VAL A 122 -7.45 -7.70 16.00
C VAL A 122 -8.37 -8.94 15.93
N PRO A 123 -9.62 -8.78 15.47
CA PRO A 123 -10.58 -9.88 15.45
C PRO A 123 -10.12 -11.09 14.63
N GLY A 124 -9.31 -10.91 13.60
CA GLY A 124 -8.80 -11.96 12.73
C GLY A 124 -7.97 -13.04 13.45
N ILE A 125 -7.30 -12.70 14.56
CA ILE A 125 -6.52 -13.69 15.34
C ILE A 125 -7.36 -14.42 16.40
N LYS A 126 -8.58 -13.96 16.67
CA LYS A 126 -9.42 -14.50 17.77
C LYS A 126 -9.67 -16.01 17.68
N PRO A 127 -10.00 -16.61 16.51
CA PRO A 127 -10.19 -18.06 16.40
C PRO A 127 -8.94 -18.83 16.83
N ARG A 128 -7.75 -18.41 16.35
CA ARG A 128 -6.48 -19.03 16.70
C ARG A 128 -6.16 -18.92 18.19
N LEU A 129 -6.42 -17.77 18.81
CA LEU A 129 -6.21 -17.58 20.24
C LEU A 129 -7.17 -18.43 21.08
N ALA A 130 -8.37 -18.72 20.58
CA ALA A 130 -9.31 -19.63 21.22
C ALA A 130 -8.82 -21.09 21.17
N GLU A 131 -8.31 -21.54 20.03
CA GLU A 131 -7.72 -22.87 19.84
C GLU A 131 -6.47 -23.08 20.71
N LEU A 132 -5.69 -22.02 20.93
CA LEU A 132 -4.49 -22.01 21.80
C LEU A 132 -4.84 -21.82 23.30
N GLU A 133 -6.09 -21.79 23.67
CA GLU A 133 -6.56 -21.56 25.05
C GLU A 133 -6.05 -20.27 25.70
N LEU A 134 -5.72 -19.26 24.88
CA LEU A 134 -5.20 -17.96 25.33
C LEU A 134 -6.31 -16.95 25.66
N LEU A 135 -7.57 -17.31 25.45
CA LEU A 135 -8.72 -16.48 25.81
C LEU A 135 -9.32 -16.94 27.14
N PRO A 136 -9.77 -16.03 28.01
CA PRO A 136 -10.41 -16.37 29.26
C PRO A 136 -11.76 -17.07 28.99
N ALA A 137 -12.08 -18.11 29.76
CA ALA A 137 -13.32 -18.88 29.65
C ALA A 137 -14.60 -18.01 29.82
N ARG A 138 -14.48 -16.88 30.49
CA ARG A 138 -15.57 -15.89 30.61
C ARG A 138 -15.05 -14.51 30.26
N PRO A 139 -15.75 -13.75 29.38
CA PRO A 139 -15.37 -12.39 29.08
C PRO A 139 -15.35 -11.51 30.35
N ARG A 140 -14.25 -10.85 30.61
CA ARG A 140 -14.19 -9.87 31.72
C ARG A 140 -14.97 -8.62 31.31
N ILE A 141 -16.09 -8.35 31.96
CA ILE A 141 -16.87 -7.12 31.77
C ILE A 141 -16.18 -6.02 32.59
N ALA A 142 -15.55 -5.10 31.89
CA ALA A 142 -14.93 -3.90 32.49
C ALA A 142 -15.66 -2.64 31.99
N ALA A 143 -15.62 -1.56 32.77
CA ALA A 143 -16.07 -0.23 32.33
C ALA A 143 -15.31 0.20 31.06
N ALA A 144 -15.88 1.09 30.25
CA ALA A 144 -15.30 1.49 28.96
C ALA A 144 -13.87 2.04 29.08
N GLU A 145 -13.63 2.88 30.07
CA GLU A 145 -12.32 3.48 30.36
C GLU A 145 -11.25 2.44 30.71
N TRP A 146 -11.61 1.43 31.52
CA TRP A 146 -10.72 0.32 31.85
C TRP A 146 -10.43 -0.58 30.63
N ARG A 147 -11.37 -0.65 29.70
CA ARG A 147 -11.16 -1.43 28.45
C ARG A 147 -10.14 -0.76 27.55
N GLU A 148 -10.20 0.58 27.42
CA GLU A 148 -9.25 1.33 26.62
C GLU A 148 -7.83 1.26 27.20
N ALA A 149 -7.68 1.51 28.50
CA ALA A 149 -6.39 1.41 29.20
C ALA A 149 -5.77 0.02 29.04
N ARG A 150 -6.55 -1.04 29.23
CA ARG A 150 -6.07 -2.43 29.04
C ARG A 150 -5.67 -2.72 27.61
N MET A 151 -6.33 -2.13 26.64
CA MET A 151 -5.98 -2.29 25.23
C MET A 151 -4.67 -1.58 24.92
N PHE A 152 -4.47 -0.39 25.47
CA PHE A 152 -3.19 0.34 25.34
C PHE A 152 -2.03 -0.44 25.97
N GLU A 153 -2.24 -0.97 27.17
CA GLU A 153 -1.27 -1.86 27.84
C GLU A 153 -1.00 -3.15 27.04
N ALA A 154 -2.03 -3.71 26.40
CA ALA A 154 -1.86 -4.91 25.58
C ALA A 154 -1.01 -4.66 24.34
N VAL A 155 -1.21 -3.51 23.67
CA VAL A 155 -0.38 -3.11 22.53
C VAL A 155 1.05 -2.82 22.99
N LEU A 156 1.22 -2.08 24.09
CA LEU A 156 2.56 -1.82 24.65
C LEU A 156 3.29 -3.13 24.98
N GLY A 157 2.64 -4.04 25.71
CA GLY A 157 3.22 -5.33 26.06
C GLY A 157 3.52 -6.23 24.85
N LEU A 158 2.74 -6.12 23.78
CA LEU A 158 3.06 -6.79 22.49
C LEU A 158 4.33 -6.21 21.87
N LEU A 159 4.44 -4.86 21.81
CA LEU A 159 5.63 -4.19 21.28
C LEU A 159 6.88 -4.46 22.14
N GLU A 160 6.75 -4.59 23.46
CA GLU A 160 7.82 -4.97 24.37
C GLU A 160 8.34 -6.36 24.06
N ARG A 161 7.45 -7.37 24.04
CA ARG A 161 7.81 -8.76 23.73
C ARG A 161 8.39 -8.93 22.32
N LEU A 162 7.89 -8.13 21.37
CA LEU A 162 8.47 -8.09 20.03
C LEU A 162 9.86 -7.46 20.05
N GLY A 163 10.02 -6.34 20.80
CA GLY A 163 11.28 -5.63 20.98
C GLY A 163 12.38 -6.44 21.66
N GLU A 164 12.02 -7.40 22.54
CA GLU A 164 12.95 -8.36 23.14
C GLU A 164 13.59 -9.28 22.09
N ARG A 165 12.87 -9.57 21.01
CA ARG A 165 13.34 -10.44 19.92
C ARG A 165 14.11 -9.66 18.85
N GLN A 166 13.57 -8.53 18.42
CA GLN A 166 14.15 -7.66 17.40
C GLN A 166 13.61 -6.24 17.55
N PRO A 167 14.35 -5.19 17.14
CA PRO A 167 13.87 -3.82 17.22
C PRO A 167 12.59 -3.65 16.40
N VAL A 168 11.72 -2.74 16.83
CA VAL A 168 10.40 -2.48 16.22
C VAL A 168 10.37 -1.09 15.62
N ALA A 169 9.93 -0.98 14.38
CA ALA A 169 9.54 0.26 13.73
C ALA A 169 8.02 0.29 13.56
N LEU A 170 7.33 1.02 14.45
CA LEU A 170 5.90 1.26 14.35
C LEU A 170 5.65 2.53 13.53
N MET A 171 5.06 2.40 12.36
CA MET A 171 4.79 3.50 11.45
C MET A 171 3.29 3.72 11.31
N ILE A 172 2.83 4.94 11.59
CA ILE A 172 1.42 5.34 11.41
C ILE A 172 1.38 6.47 10.39
N GLU A 173 0.86 6.14 9.23
CA GLU A 173 0.75 7.07 8.10
C GLU A 173 -0.58 7.82 8.13
N ASP A 174 -0.54 9.09 7.72
CA ASP A 174 -1.69 9.97 7.53
C ASP A 174 -2.58 10.15 8.78
N LEU A 175 -1.94 10.40 9.94
CA LEU A 175 -2.63 10.56 11.23
C LEU A 175 -3.78 11.59 11.20
N HIS A 176 -3.84 12.46 10.21
CA HIS A 176 -4.93 13.43 10.01
C HIS A 176 -6.27 12.76 9.63
N HIS A 177 -6.24 11.52 9.14
CA HIS A 177 -7.43 10.70 8.91
C HIS A 177 -7.73 9.72 10.06
N ALA A 178 -6.86 9.67 11.08
CA ALA A 178 -7.05 8.75 12.20
C ALA A 178 -8.20 9.18 13.13
N ASP A 179 -8.90 8.20 13.65
CA ASP A 179 -9.92 8.36 14.67
C ASP A 179 -9.33 8.83 16.03
N ALA A 180 -10.18 9.24 16.95
CA ALA A 180 -9.76 9.74 18.25
C ALA A 180 -9.04 8.68 19.10
N ALA A 181 -9.46 7.42 19.00
CA ALA A 181 -8.89 6.31 19.76
C ALA A 181 -7.48 5.95 19.26
N THR A 182 -7.27 5.94 17.93
CA THR A 182 -5.94 5.80 17.32
C THR A 182 -4.99 6.91 17.78
N ARG A 183 -5.44 8.19 17.75
CA ARG A 183 -4.64 9.32 18.26
C ARG A 183 -4.30 9.20 19.73
N GLY A 184 -5.24 8.71 20.54
CA GLY A 184 -5.02 8.40 21.96
C GLY A 184 -3.92 7.38 22.17
N LEU A 185 -3.97 6.25 21.46
CA LEU A 185 -2.97 5.19 21.54
C LEU A 185 -1.58 5.67 21.07
N VAL A 186 -1.50 6.40 19.96
CA VAL A 186 -0.23 7.00 19.47
C VAL A 186 0.38 7.92 20.53
N THR A 187 -0.45 8.78 21.15
CA THR A 187 0.00 9.69 22.22
C THR A 187 0.47 8.92 23.45
N PHE A 188 -0.25 7.88 23.84
CA PHE A 188 0.12 7.00 24.95
C PHE A 188 1.48 6.34 24.70
N LEU A 189 1.66 5.67 23.55
CA LEU A 189 2.89 4.99 23.19
C LEU A 189 4.08 5.96 23.16
N ALA A 190 3.93 7.14 22.57
CA ALA A 190 5.01 8.15 22.52
C ALA A 190 5.47 8.65 23.90
N ARG A 191 4.60 8.54 24.93
CA ARG A 191 4.91 8.99 26.30
C ARG A 191 5.39 7.90 27.22
N VAL A 192 4.93 6.66 27.01
CA VAL A 192 5.12 5.56 27.96
C VAL A 192 6.29 4.66 27.58
N THR A 193 6.65 4.57 26.31
CA THR A 193 7.81 3.76 25.87
C THR A 193 9.11 4.27 26.52
N ARG A 194 9.76 3.39 27.31
CA ARG A 194 11.01 3.68 28.01
C ARG A 194 11.83 2.41 28.11
N GLY A 195 12.99 2.38 27.44
CA GLY A 195 13.85 1.21 27.44
C GLY A 195 13.45 0.09 26.47
N GLN A 196 12.29 0.21 25.82
CA GLN A 196 11.89 -0.72 24.76
C GLN A 196 12.64 -0.42 23.46
N ARG A 197 12.89 -1.46 22.66
CA ARG A 197 13.53 -1.32 21.35
C ARG A 197 12.50 -0.93 20.28
N VAL A 198 11.86 0.25 20.44
CA VAL A 198 10.75 0.72 19.60
C VAL A 198 11.02 2.12 19.07
N MET A 199 10.90 2.31 17.77
CA MET A 199 10.77 3.62 17.13
C MET A 199 9.33 3.80 16.64
N LEU A 200 8.71 4.92 17.02
CA LEU A 200 7.42 5.35 16.51
C LEU A 200 7.62 6.43 15.44
N LEU A 201 7.17 6.17 14.22
CA LEU A 201 7.20 7.11 13.11
C LEU A 201 5.78 7.46 12.69
N VAL A 202 5.43 8.74 12.77
CA VAL A 202 4.08 9.23 12.49
C VAL A 202 4.13 10.27 11.39
N THR A 203 3.20 10.21 10.45
CA THR A 203 3.09 11.23 9.41
C THR A 203 1.72 11.90 9.39
N TYR A 204 1.68 13.16 8.96
CA TYR A 204 0.44 13.89 8.74
C TYR A 204 0.60 15.00 7.71
N GLN A 205 -0.52 15.49 7.17
CA GLN A 205 -0.56 16.60 6.22
C GLN A 205 -1.17 17.84 6.90
N PRO A 206 -0.39 18.92 7.13
CA PRO A 206 -0.87 20.10 7.86
C PRO A 206 -1.92 20.91 7.10
N ASP A 207 -1.89 20.87 5.76
CA ASP A 207 -2.85 21.53 4.87
C ASP A 207 -4.25 20.91 4.91
N ARG A 208 -4.38 19.69 5.43
CA ARG A 208 -5.67 19.01 5.67
C ARG A 208 -6.33 19.40 7.00
N LEU A 209 -5.59 20.05 7.91
CA LEU A 209 -6.07 20.35 9.25
C LEU A 209 -6.83 21.67 9.31
N LEU A 210 -8.09 21.61 9.67
CA LEU A 210 -8.87 22.79 10.03
C LEU A 210 -8.32 23.43 11.32
N ARG A 211 -8.65 24.70 11.56
CA ARG A 211 -8.21 25.39 12.80
C ARG A 211 -8.71 24.73 14.08
N SER A 212 -9.89 24.13 14.03
CA SER A 212 -10.54 23.41 15.14
C SER A 212 -10.23 21.92 15.16
N ASP A 213 -9.32 21.42 14.32
CA ASP A 213 -9.04 19.99 14.22
C ASP A 213 -8.48 19.44 15.54
N PRO A 214 -9.08 18.37 16.11
CA PRO A 214 -8.59 17.76 17.35
C PRO A 214 -7.16 17.23 17.28
N LEU A 215 -6.66 16.89 16.08
CA LEU A 215 -5.28 16.45 15.89
C LEU A 215 -4.25 17.51 16.32
N ARG A 216 -4.59 18.81 16.24
CA ARG A 216 -3.69 19.88 16.70
C ARG A 216 -3.34 19.75 18.18
N ALA A 217 -4.30 19.36 19.02
CA ALA A 217 -4.06 19.11 20.43
C ALA A 217 -3.13 17.88 20.62
N THR A 218 -3.37 16.81 19.85
CA THR A 218 -2.51 15.62 19.83
C THR A 218 -1.08 15.97 19.43
N LEU A 219 -0.89 16.73 18.35
CA LEU A 219 0.44 17.14 17.87
C LEU A 219 1.16 18.02 18.90
N SER A 220 0.44 18.96 19.54
CA SER A 220 1.00 19.78 20.64
C SER A 220 1.43 18.91 21.82
N ALA A 221 0.63 17.92 22.18
CA ALA A 221 0.94 16.98 23.25
C ALA A 221 2.16 16.09 22.91
N LEU A 222 2.30 15.67 21.67
CA LEU A 222 3.46 14.92 21.18
C LEU A 222 4.72 15.79 21.18
N SER A 223 4.65 17.00 20.62
CA SER A 223 5.80 17.90 20.50
C SER A 223 6.33 18.39 21.86
N SER A 224 5.53 18.32 22.92
CA SER A 224 5.96 18.67 24.28
C SER A 224 6.79 17.56 24.96
N SER A 225 6.83 16.36 24.39
CA SER A 225 7.63 15.26 24.93
C SER A 225 9.09 15.34 24.45
N PRO A 226 10.08 15.22 25.35
CA PRO A 226 11.50 15.30 24.97
C PRO A 226 11.97 14.12 24.12
N THR A 227 11.21 13.02 24.09
CA THR A 227 11.48 11.83 23.28
C THR A 227 10.90 11.91 21.87
N VAL A 228 10.16 12.98 21.54
CA VAL A 228 9.50 13.15 20.26
C VAL A 228 10.23 14.22 19.42
N GLY A 229 10.83 13.78 18.33
CA GLY A 229 11.35 14.67 17.30
C GLY A 229 10.24 15.08 16.32
N THR A 230 10.33 16.29 15.78
CA THR A 230 9.42 16.75 14.72
C THR A 230 10.22 17.15 13.49
N GLY A 231 9.67 16.94 12.30
CA GLY A 231 10.30 17.32 11.04
C GLY A 231 9.29 17.68 9.97
N GLU A 232 9.67 18.59 9.11
CA GLU A 232 8.88 18.96 7.95
C GLU A 232 9.63 18.56 6.67
N ILE A 233 8.90 18.07 5.69
CA ILE A 233 9.43 17.78 4.36
C ILE A 233 9.18 19.00 3.49
N SER A 234 10.29 19.60 3.04
CA SER A 234 10.27 20.74 2.13
C SER A 234 10.04 20.29 0.68
N PRO A 235 9.59 21.17 -0.21
CA PRO A 235 9.61 20.91 -1.65
C PRO A 235 10.99 20.49 -2.16
N LEU A 236 11.03 19.75 -3.27
CA LEU A 236 12.29 19.37 -3.93
C LEU A 236 13.06 20.62 -4.38
N GLU A 237 14.36 20.63 -4.13
CA GLU A 237 15.25 21.66 -4.65
C GLU A 237 15.43 21.52 -6.16
N ARG A 238 15.99 22.57 -6.79
CA ARG A 238 16.19 22.58 -8.24
C ARG A 238 17.02 21.38 -8.74
N GLN A 239 18.05 20.99 -8.01
CA GLN A 239 18.91 19.87 -8.39
C GLN A 239 18.16 18.54 -8.26
N GLU A 240 17.42 18.35 -7.18
CA GLU A 240 16.58 17.17 -6.95
C GLU A 240 15.47 17.07 -8.01
N LEU A 241 14.89 18.21 -8.41
CA LEU A 241 13.89 18.25 -9.48
C LEU A 241 14.49 17.85 -10.84
N VAL A 242 15.73 18.28 -11.14
CA VAL A 242 16.45 17.80 -12.34
C VAL A 242 16.63 16.30 -12.30
N GLN A 243 17.08 15.73 -11.17
CA GLN A 243 17.25 14.28 -11.00
C GLN A 243 15.92 13.53 -11.15
N LEU A 244 14.82 14.10 -10.63
CA LEU A 244 13.49 13.53 -10.80
C LEU A 244 13.10 13.45 -12.28
N ILE A 245 13.27 14.55 -13.02
CA ILE A 245 12.94 14.61 -14.44
C ILE A 245 13.85 13.65 -15.24
N GLU A 246 15.15 13.64 -14.96
CA GLU A 246 16.12 12.73 -15.61
C GLU A 246 15.75 11.26 -15.40
N SER A 247 15.35 10.90 -14.19
CA SER A 247 14.92 9.53 -13.87
C SER A 247 13.65 9.11 -14.62
N ILE A 248 12.72 10.05 -14.84
CA ILE A 248 11.45 9.79 -15.54
C ILE A 248 11.63 9.81 -17.06
N GLU A 249 12.38 10.78 -17.60
CA GLU A 249 12.55 10.98 -19.04
C GLU A 249 13.69 10.14 -19.64
N GLY A 250 14.55 9.58 -18.79
CA GLY A 250 15.71 8.78 -19.21
C GLY A 250 16.86 9.62 -19.77
N GLY A 251 16.84 10.95 -19.56
CA GLY A 251 17.87 11.86 -20.02
C GLY A 251 17.71 13.26 -19.47
N ARG A 252 18.74 14.10 -19.70
CA ARG A 252 18.76 15.46 -19.17
C ARG A 252 17.62 16.31 -19.75
N PRO A 253 16.80 16.97 -18.90
CA PRO A 253 15.69 17.77 -19.37
C PRO A 253 16.15 18.98 -20.19
N SER A 254 15.36 19.39 -21.16
CA SER A 254 15.58 20.69 -21.83
C SER A 254 15.37 21.83 -20.83
N SER A 255 16.03 22.94 -21.03
CA SER A 255 15.87 24.15 -20.20
C SER A 255 14.40 24.58 -20.13
N THR A 256 13.66 24.46 -21.23
CA THR A 256 12.23 24.77 -21.29
C THR A 256 11.40 23.84 -20.43
N THR A 257 11.67 22.54 -20.48
CA THR A 257 10.98 21.54 -19.62
C THR A 257 11.24 21.82 -18.15
N LEU A 258 12.52 22.04 -17.80
CA LEU A 258 12.91 22.31 -16.42
C LEU A 258 12.25 23.58 -15.88
N LEU A 259 12.26 24.67 -16.64
CA LEU A 259 11.62 25.92 -16.23
C LEU A 259 10.12 25.73 -16.02
N LEU A 260 9.43 25.12 -16.97
CA LEU A 260 7.99 24.88 -16.88
C LEU A 260 7.62 24.02 -15.67
N VAL A 261 8.34 22.91 -15.46
CA VAL A 261 8.06 22.00 -14.34
C VAL A 261 8.43 22.66 -13.01
N ALA A 262 9.58 23.36 -12.92
CA ALA A 262 10.00 24.04 -11.69
C ALA A 262 9.02 25.15 -11.28
N GLU A 263 8.60 25.98 -12.22
CA GLU A 263 7.65 27.07 -11.96
C GLU A 263 6.29 26.57 -11.48
N ARG A 264 5.77 25.52 -12.13
CA ARG A 264 4.41 25.05 -11.87
C ARG A 264 4.33 24.06 -10.71
N SER A 265 5.29 23.14 -10.57
CA SER A 265 5.32 22.20 -9.45
C SER A 265 5.76 22.84 -8.15
N ARG A 266 6.57 23.91 -8.22
CA ARG A 266 7.22 24.54 -7.06
C ARG A 266 7.94 23.52 -6.18
N GLY A 267 8.53 22.49 -6.80
CA GLY A 267 9.20 21.39 -6.09
C GLY A 267 8.27 20.32 -5.53
N ASN A 268 6.97 20.38 -5.80
CA ASN A 268 6.06 19.27 -5.44
C ASN A 268 6.27 18.12 -6.42
N ALA A 269 6.72 16.97 -5.90
CA ALA A 269 7.12 15.82 -6.71
C ALA A 269 5.94 15.27 -7.53
N LEU A 270 4.76 15.09 -6.90
CA LEU A 270 3.57 14.59 -7.58
C LEU A 270 3.13 15.51 -8.70
N MET A 271 3.12 16.83 -8.45
CA MET A 271 2.77 17.82 -9.48
C MET A 271 3.77 17.81 -10.63
N ALA A 272 5.06 17.61 -10.35
CA ALA A 272 6.09 17.49 -11.38
C ALA A 272 5.88 16.25 -12.25
N GLU A 273 5.60 15.11 -11.65
CA GLU A 273 5.28 13.85 -12.35
C GLU A 273 4.05 13.99 -13.24
N GLU A 274 2.97 14.59 -12.72
CA GLU A 274 1.74 14.81 -13.48
C GLU A 274 1.92 15.80 -14.64
N LEU A 275 2.74 16.85 -14.45
CA LEU A 275 3.08 17.79 -15.52
C LEU A 275 3.88 17.12 -16.65
N LEU A 276 4.82 16.23 -16.31
CA LEU A 276 5.59 15.48 -17.29
C LEU A 276 4.70 14.51 -18.07
N ALA A 277 3.81 13.81 -17.36
CA ALA A 277 2.84 12.92 -17.98
C ALA A 277 1.90 13.67 -18.95
N ALA A 278 1.31 14.76 -18.49
CA ALA A 278 0.43 15.59 -19.33
C ALA A 278 1.16 16.17 -20.56
N ARG A 279 2.40 16.63 -20.39
CA ARG A 279 3.18 17.17 -21.51
C ARG A 279 3.40 16.12 -22.60
N ARG A 280 3.62 14.88 -22.23
CA ARG A 280 3.78 13.76 -23.18
C ARG A 280 2.46 13.42 -23.87
N GLU A 281 1.37 13.29 -23.11
CA GLU A 281 0.07 12.92 -23.61
C GLU A 281 -0.56 13.99 -24.51
N LEU A 282 -0.37 15.25 -24.20
CA LEU A 282 -0.93 16.39 -24.91
C LEU A 282 0.00 16.94 -26.00
N GLN A 283 1.10 16.25 -26.34
CA GLN A 283 2.03 16.62 -27.40
C GLN A 283 2.49 18.09 -27.35
N GLY A 284 2.71 18.62 -26.14
CA GLY A 284 3.20 19.99 -25.94
C GLY A 284 2.11 21.06 -25.82
N VAL A 285 0.84 20.71 -25.85
CA VAL A 285 -0.24 21.65 -25.52
C VAL A 285 -0.10 22.07 -24.06
N SER A 286 -0.03 23.39 -23.83
CA SER A 286 0.13 23.93 -22.48
C SER A 286 -1.14 23.67 -21.65
N VAL A 287 -1.06 22.81 -20.64
CA VAL A 287 -2.12 22.67 -19.65
C VAL A 287 -1.91 23.72 -18.57
N SER A 288 -2.79 24.71 -18.54
CA SER A 288 -2.83 25.71 -17.46
C SER A 288 -3.88 25.30 -16.43
N GLY A 289 -3.57 25.35 -15.15
CA GLY A 289 -4.55 25.10 -14.11
C GLY A 289 -4.01 24.38 -12.86
N SER A 290 -4.95 24.09 -11.95
CA SER A 290 -4.67 23.37 -10.71
C SER A 290 -4.35 21.89 -10.99
N PHE A 291 -3.79 21.21 -9.99
CA PHE A 291 -3.55 19.75 -10.02
C PHE A 291 -4.80 18.98 -10.45
N ALA A 292 -5.96 19.30 -9.84
CA ALA A 292 -7.22 18.64 -10.17
C ALA A 292 -7.58 18.77 -11.66
N ARG A 293 -7.41 19.98 -12.23
CA ARG A 293 -7.68 20.20 -13.66
C ARG A 293 -6.71 19.44 -14.56
N LEU A 294 -5.47 19.31 -14.15
CA LEU A 294 -4.48 18.53 -14.88
C LEU A 294 -4.88 17.05 -14.93
N VAL A 295 -5.23 16.48 -13.78
CA VAL A 295 -5.67 15.08 -13.64
C VAL A 295 -6.96 14.82 -14.43
N THR A 296 -7.98 15.66 -14.29
CA THR A 296 -9.26 15.50 -15.01
C THR A 296 -9.10 15.65 -16.52
N THR A 297 -8.21 16.54 -16.97
CA THR A 297 -7.88 16.67 -18.41
C THR A 297 -7.24 15.40 -18.94
N ARG A 298 -6.23 14.85 -18.23
CA ARG A 298 -5.59 13.60 -18.62
C ARG A 298 -6.57 12.42 -18.64
N ALA A 299 -7.41 12.31 -17.61
CA ALA A 299 -8.45 11.29 -17.54
C ALA A 299 -9.48 11.43 -18.70
N GLY A 300 -9.80 12.66 -19.11
CA GLY A 300 -10.68 12.94 -20.24
C GLY A 300 -10.19 12.42 -21.59
N LEU A 301 -8.87 12.22 -21.73
CA LEU A 301 -8.25 11.66 -22.95
C LEU A 301 -8.30 10.13 -23.01
N ARG A 302 -8.75 9.47 -21.94
CA ARG A 302 -8.81 8.00 -21.85
C ARG A 302 -10.06 7.45 -22.51
N SER A 303 -10.02 6.13 -22.80
CA SER A 303 -11.18 5.39 -23.30
C SER A 303 -12.40 5.52 -22.38
N PRO A 304 -13.61 5.28 -22.85
CA PRO A 304 -14.79 5.21 -22.00
C PRO A 304 -14.66 4.19 -20.87
N GLU A 305 -14.03 3.03 -21.15
CA GLU A 305 -13.77 1.92 -20.24
C GLU A 305 -12.84 2.38 -19.12
N CYS A 306 -11.71 3.01 -19.46
CA CYS A 306 -10.76 3.55 -18.49
C CYS A 306 -11.40 4.64 -17.62
N ARG A 307 -12.12 5.59 -18.22
CA ARG A 307 -12.83 6.63 -17.46
C ARG A 307 -13.87 6.06 -16.50
N ARG A 308 -14.52 4.96 -16.88
CA ARG A 308 -15.46 4.25 -16.01
C ARG A 308 -14.76 3.66 -14.80
N VAL A 309 -13.67 2.94 -15.01
CA VAL A 309 -12.83 2.37 -13.94
C VAL A 309 -12.33 3.45 -12.99
N LEU A 310 -11.77 4.54 -13.52
CA LEU A 310 -11.26 5.65 -12.72
C LEU A 310 -12.35 6.29 -11.85
N ARG A 311 -13.57 6.46 -12.37
CA ARG A 311 -14.70 7.00 -11.60
C ARG A 311 -15.18 6.04 -10.52
N LEU A 312 -15.27 4.74 -10.82
CA LEU A 312 -15.65 3.72 -9.84
C LEU A 312 -14.68 3.72 -8.66
N LEU A 313 -13.37 3.68 -8.95
CA LEU A 313 -12.33 3.62 -7.92
C LEU A 313 -12.14 4.93 -7.15
N SER A 314 -12.49 6.08 -7.72
CA SER A 314 -12.23 7.39 -7.09
C SER A 314 -12.92 7.57 -5.73
N LEU A 315 -13.94 6.81 -5.44
CA LEU A 315 -14.70 6.84 -4.19
C LEU A 315 -14.41 5.65 -3.27
N ALA A 316 -13.64 4.66 -3.72
CA ALA A 316 -13.35 3.47 -2.92
C ALA A 316 -12.49 3.78 -1.68
N GLY A 317 -11.65 4.82 -1.75
CA GLY A 317 -10.81 5.26 -0.62
C GLY A 317 -9.71 4.27 -0.20
N SER A 318 -9.61 3.12 -0.89
CA SER A 318 -8.65 2.05 -0.65
C SER A 318 -8.35 1.30 -1.95
N THR A 319 -7.41 0.35 -1.87
CA THR A 319 -7.23 -0.63 -2.96
C THR A 319 -8.40 -1.61 -2.99
N VAL A 320 -8.80 -2.02 -4.18
CA VAL A 320 -9.88 -3.01 -4.38
C VAL A 320 -9.38 -4.16 -5.25
N SER A 321 -9.95 -5.35 -5.04
CA SER A 321 -9.69 -6.50 -5.89
C SER A 321 -10.40 -6.37 -7.24
N MET A 322 -10.00 -7.16 -8.23
CA MET A 322 -10.72 -7.23 -9.50
C MET A 322 -12.18 -7.68 -9.31
N SER A 323 -12.40 -8.64 -8.41
CA SER A 323 -13.76 -9.13 -8.10
C SER A 323 -14.65 -8.04 -7.52
N THR A 324 -14.13 -7.24 -6.58
CA THR A 324 -14.84 -6.10 -6.00
C THR A 324 -15.16 -5.05 -7.08
N LEU A 325 -14.19 -4.74 -7.94
CA LEU A 325 -14.37 -3.76 -9.02
C LEU A 325 -15.46 -4.20 -10.01
N LEU A 326 -15.48 -5.48 -10.37
CA LEU A 326 -16.52 -6.06 -11.21
C LEU A 326 -17.90 -6.04 -10.54
N ALA A 327 -17.97 -6.37 -9.25
CA ALA A 327 -19.21 -6.27 -8.48
C ALA A 327 -19.73 -4.82 -8.42
N MET A 328 -18.85 -3.85 -8.18
CA MET A 328 -19.18 -2.42 -8.20
C MET A 328 -19.73 -1.98 -9.57
N ALA A 329 -19.09 -2.41 -10.66
CA ALA A 329 -19.51 -2.07 -12.01
C ALA A 329 -20.88 -2.65 -12.34
N ALA A 330 -21.13 -3.92 -11.95
CA ALA A 330 -22.40 -4.59 -12.15
C ALA A 330 -23.54 -3.93 -11.36
N GLU A 331 -23.29 -3.60 -10.09
CA GLU A 331 -24.25 -2.90 -9.23
C GLU A 331 -24.57 -1.49 -9.72
N PHE A 332 -23.56 -0.75 -10.19
CA PHE A 332 -23.75 0.57 -10.76
C PHE A 332 -24.64 0.51 -12.02
N GLU A 333 -24.44 -0.46 -12.90
CA GLU A 333 -25.28 -0.66 -14.09
C GLU A 333 -26.70 -1.06 -13.74
N ALA A 334 -26.88 -1.99 -12.80
CA ALA A 334 -28.18 -2.41 -12.34
C ALA A 334 -29.01 -1.24 -11.81
N ARG A 335 -28.39 -0.33 -11.06
CA ARG A 335 -29.02 0.89 -10.50
C ARG A 335 -29.19 2.01 -11.53
N SER A 336 -28.44 1.98 -12.64
CA SER A 336 -28.50 2.99 -13.71
C SER A 336 -29.52 2.63 -14.79
N SER A 337 -29.87 1.34 -14.93
CA SER A 337 -30.81 0.85 -15.92
C SER A 337 -32.24 1.02 -15.41
N ALA A 338 -33.02 1.94 -16.02
CA ALA A 338 -34.43 2.15 -15.70
C ALA A 338 -35.38 0.99 -16.12
N ARG A 339 -34.83 -0.10 -16.65
CA ARG A 339 -35.61 -1.28 -17.09
C ARG A 339 -35.31 -2.48 -16.22
N PRO A 340 -36.34 -3.19 -15.68
CA PRO A 340 -36.14 -4.42 -14.97
C PRO A 340 -35.47 -5.47 -15.89
N ARG A 341 -34.33 -6.00 -15.47
CA ARG A 341 -33.56 -7.04 -16.17
C ARG A 341 -34.48 -8.24 -16.48
N ARG A 342 -34.73 -8.56 -17.74
CA ARG A 342 -35.19 -9.88 -18.14
C ARG A 342 -33.99 -10.86 -18.00
N LEU A 343 -34.16 -11.90 -17.23
CA LEU A 343 -33.14 -12.90 -16.84
C LEU A 343 -32.34 -13.58 -17.99
N ALA A 344 -32.80 -13.45 -19.24
CA ALA A 344 -32.22 -14.19 -20.37
C ALA A 344 -31.02 -13.50 -21.06
N THR A 345 -30.73 -12.22 -20.74
CA THR A 345 -29.60 -11.47 -21.35
C THR A 345 -28.42 -11.28 -20.39
N GLY A 346 -28.52 -11.78 -19.15
CA GLY A 346 -27.56 -11.50 -18.08
C GLY A 346 -26.15 -12.05 -18.31
N ILE A 347 -26.00 -13.23 -18.93
CA ILE A 347 -24.69 -13.88 -19.09
C ILE A 347 -23.84 -13.16 -20.15
N ARG A 348 -24.41 -12.81 -21.30
CA ARG A 348 -23.66 -12.09 -22.36
C ARG A 348 -23.28 -10.65 -22.01
N GLN A 349 -24.08 -9.98 -21.15
CA GLN A 349 -23.72 -8.64 -20.65
C GLN A 349 -22.63 -8.69 -19.57
N ALA A 350 -22.58 -9.77 -18.79
CA ALA A 350 -21.53 -9.95 -17.80
C ALA A 350 -20.17 -10.21 -18.48
N GLU A 351 -20.11 -11.07 -19.50
CA GLU A 351 -18.87 -11.35 -20.24
C GLU A 351 -18.27 -10.11 -20.90
N GLY A 352 -19.11 -9.21 -21.48
CA GLY A 352 -18.64 -7.95 -22.05
C GLY A 352 -18.19 -6.93 -20.98
N LEU A 353 -18.83 -6.91 -19.81
CA LEU A 353 -18.47 -6.01 -18.71
C LEU A 353 -17.09 -6.35 -18.12
N ASP A 354 -16.79 -7.63 -17.97
CA ASP A 354 -15.51 -8.10 -17.43
C ASP A 354 -14.35 -7.69 -18.35
N GLU A 355 -14.53 -7.82 -19.67
CA GLU A 355 -13.53 -7.41 -20.67
C GLU A 355 -13.35 -5.88 -20.66
N ASP A 356 -14.42 -5.10 -20.62
CA ASP A 356 -14.39 -3.63 -20.57
C ASP A 356 -13.66 -3.12 -19.32
N ILE A 357 -13.91 -3.73 -18.15
CA ILE A 357 -13.24 -3.36 -16.90
C ILE A 357 -11.76 -3.73 -16.95
N ALA A 358 -11.40 -4.90 -17.46
CA ALA A 358 -10.01 -5.32 -17.59
C ALA A 358 -9.21 -4.40 -18.54
N VAL A 359 -9.80 -4.03 -19.68
CA VAL A 359 -9.22 -3.05 -20.62
C VAL A 359 -9.05 -1.69 -19.94
N GLY A 360 -10.07 -1.22 -19.23
CA GLY A 360 -10.02 0.06 -18.54
C GLY A 360 -8.99 0.12 -17.42
N VAL A 361 -8.81 -0.97 -16.65
CA VAL A 361 -7.77 -1.09 -15.62
C VAL A 361 -6.39 -1.06 -16.25
N THR A 362 -6.17 -1.84 -17.31
CA THR A 362 -4.88 -1.90 -18.01
C THR A 362 -4.47 -0.52 -18.51
N GLU A 363 -5.36 0.19 -19.21
CA GLU A 363 -5.11 1.56 -19.67
C GLU A 363 -4.83 2.53 -18.51
N ALA A 364 -5.58 2.42 -17.40
CA ALA A 364 -5.38 3.26 -16.23
C ALA A 364 -4.01 3.06 -15.57
N ILE A 365 -3.49 1.83 -15.56
CA ILE A 365 -2.15 1.50 -15.09
C ILE A 365 -1.09 2.01 -16.06
N GLU A 366 -1.24 1.77 -17.36
CA GLU A 366 -0.30 2.23 -18.39
C GLU A 366 -0.13 3.75 -18.38
N HIS A 367 -1.20 4.47 -18.11
CA HIS A 367 -1.19 5.93 -17.99
C HIS A 367 -0.94 6.46 -16.58
N GLY A 368 -0.64 5.57 -15.60
CA GLY A 368 -0.20 5.88 -14.24
C GLY A 368 -1.24 6.58 -13.38
N PHE A 369 -2.49 6.33 -13.61
CA PHE A 369 -3.54 6.68 -12.67
C PHE A 369 -3.62 5.65 -11.54
N LEU A 370 -3.49 4.37 -11.89
CA LEU A 370 -3.56 3.25 -10.96
C LEU A 370 -2.20 2.57 -10.80
N SER A 371 -2.05 1.87 -9.70
CA SER A 371 -0.97 0.93 -9.43
C SER A 371 -1.56 -0.41 -9.02
N GLU A 372 -0.87 -1.49 -9.40
CA GLU A 372 -1.13 -2.83 -8.90
C GLU A 372 -0.43 -2.98 -7.56
N THR A 373 -1.14 -3.54 -6.60
CA THR A 373 -0.59 -4.00 -5.34
C THR A 373 -0.96 -5.47 -5.22
N ILE A 374 0.01 -6.33 -5.06
CA ILE A 374 -0.27 -7.72 -4.74
C ILE A 374 -0.82 -7.70 -3.32
N ALA A 375 -2.10 -8.08 -3.14
CA ALA A 375 -2.60 -8.42 -1.82
C ALA A 375 -1.61 -9.44 -1.27
N ARG A 376 -0.94 -9.12 -0.16
CA ARG A 376 -0.05 -10.11 0.45
C ARG A 376 -0.90 -11.34 0.68
N PRO A 377 -0.52 -12.51 0.15
CA PRO A 377 -1.31 -13.70 0.35
C PRO A 377 -1.54 -13.83 1.86
N ARG A 378 -2.75 -14.09 2.27
CA ARG A 378 -3.04 -14.65 3.59
C ARG A 378 -2.24 -15.93 3.64
N TYR A 379 -1.12 -15.87 4.32
CA TYR A 379 0.07 -16.68 4.21
C TYR A 379 -0.25 -18.19 4.29
N GLU A 380 0.13 -18.94 3.27
CA GLU A 380 0.61 -20.31 3.48
C GLU A 380 1.97 -20.18 4.20
N ALA A 381 2.01 -20.61 5.42
CA ALA A 381 3.16 -20.51 6.33
C ALA A 381 4.40 -21.17 5.73
N GLY A 382 5.33 -20.39 5.20
CA GLY A 382 6.56 -21.02 4.73
C GLY A 382 7.76 -20.13 4.34
N ALA A 383 7.59 -18.95 3.80
CA ALA A 383 8.74 -18.32 3.13
C ALA A 383 9.18 -16.93 3.65
N ALA A 384 8.33 -16.13 4.27
CA ALA A 384 8.75 -14.80 4.80
C ALA A 384 8.89 -14.77 6.34
N ALA A 385 8.39 -15.76 7.06
CA ALA A 385 8.69 -15.97 8.48
C ALA A 385 10.18 -16.31 8.71
N GLY A 386 10.90 -16.74 7.69
CA GLY A 386 12.33 -17.03 7.75
C GLY A 386 13.20 -15.83 8.13
N GLY A 387 12.81 -14.62 7.75
CA GLY A 387 13.51 -13.40 8.13
C GLY A 387 13.25 -12.96 9.58
N ILE A 388 12.09 -13.31 10.14
CA ILE A 388 11.69 -12.96 11.51
C ILE A 388 12.19 -14.01 12.52
N LEU A 389 12.47 -15.26 12.07
CA LEU A 389 12.80 -16.41 12.93
C LEU A 389 14.23 -16.89 12.85
N ALA A 390 15.05 -16.43 11.89
CA ALA A 390 16.43 -16.89 11.73
C ALA A 390 17.41 -16.40 12.82
N ALA A 391 16.99 -15.50 13.73
CA ALA A 391 17.80 -14.98 14.84
C ALA A 391 17.60 -15.71 16.18
N GLY A 392 16.74 -16.74 16.24
CA GLY A 392 16.51 -17.55 17.43
C GLY A 392 17.48 -18.72 17.54
N GLY A 393 18.76 -18.45 17.78
CA GLY A 393 19.75 -19.46 18.09
C GLY A 393 19.43 -20.18 19.40
N THR A 394 19.28 -21.48 19.31
CA THR A 394 19.20 -22.46 20.39
C THR A 394 20.40 -22.31 21.33
N LEU A 395 20.16 -21.86 22.57
CA LEU A 395 21.08 -22.04 23.68
C LEU A 395 20.86 -23.42 24.28
N ALA A 396 21.69 -24.38 23.93
CA ALA A 396 21.87 -25.58 24.72
C ALA A 396 23.33 -26.04 24.61
N GLY A 397 24.08 -25.89 25.75
CA GLY A 397 25.09 -26.80 26.25
C GLY A 397 26.36 -27.02 25.44
N ALA A 398 27.42 -26.35 25.82
CA ALA A 398 28.78 -26.91 25.66
C ALA A 398 28.96 -28.12 26.59
N PRO A 399 29.82 -29.14 26.28
CA PRO A 399 31.25 -28.94 26.39
C PRO A 399 32.19 -29.76 25.44
N ASN A 400 33.35 -29.17 25.21
CA ASN A 400 34.67 -29.82 25.01
C ASN A 400 34.96 -30.80 23.87
N GLY A 401 35.87 -30.41 23.00
CA GLY A 401 36.96 -31.31 22.69
C GLY A 401 37.27 -31.60 21.22
N ARG A 402 38.37 -31.03 20.77
CA ARG A 402 39.30 -31.55 19.77
C ARG A 402 39.06 -31.32 18.27
N VAL A 403 39.89 -30.44 17.78
CA VAL A 403 40.39 -30.38 16.38
C VAL A 403 41.16 -31.68 16.06
N PRO A 404 41.06 -32.21 14.81
CA PRO A 404 42.26 -32.27 14.00
C PRO A 404 42.10 -31.70 12.57
N ARG A 405 43.23 -31.16 12.13
CA ARG A 405 43.56 -30.79 10.75
C ARG A 405 43.87 -32.07 9.96
N GLU A 406 43.60 -32.02 8.63
CA GLU A 406 44.50 -32.40 7.52
C GLU A 406 43.69 -32.39 6.22
N ARG A 407 44.10 -31.57 5.25
CA ARG A 407 44.90 -31.79 4.02
C ARG A 407 44.21 -32.72 3.01
N GLY A 408 43.89 -32.18 1.83
CA GLY A 408 44.73 -32.40 0.68
C GLY A 408 43.96 -32.85 -0.54
N ASP A 409 44.20 -32.16 -1.61
CA ASP A 409 44.40 -32.50 -3.02
C ASP A 409 43.18 -32.61 -3.97
N ARG A 410 43.19 -31.67 -4.86
CA ARG A 410 43.28 -31.73 -6.36
C ARG A 410 42.79 -33.02 -7.04
N GLU A 411 41.87 -32.83 -7.96
CA GLU A 411 42.14 -33.10 -9.39
C GLU A 411 40.88 -32.89 -10.26
N ASN A 412 41.09 -32.14 -11.33
CA ASN A 412 40.28 -32.10 -12.55
C ASN A 412 40.97 -33.03 -13.55
N PRO A 413 40.32 -33.74 -14.45
CA PRO A 413 40.18 -33.22 -15.80
C PRO A 413 38.97 -33.69 -16.68
N ALA A 414 38.51 -32.81 -17.48
CA ALA A 414 38.29 -32.74 -18.91
C ALA A 414 37.93 -33.97 -19.77
N ARG A 415 37.11 -33.64 -20.83
CA ARG A 415 36.98 -34.24 -22.20
C ARG A 415 36.08 -35.48 -22.29
N ASP A 416 35.31 -35.67 -23.29
CA ASP A 416 35.13 -35.36 -24.71
C ASP A 416 33.78 -35.95 -25.15
N ALA A 417 33.06 -35.34 -25.95
CA ALA A 417 32.91 -35.31 -27.40
C ALA A 417 31.84 -36.26 -28.01
N ARG A 418 31.05 -35.62 -28.86
CA ARG A 418 30.54 -36.06 -30.19
C ARG A 418 29.48 -37.16 -30.31
N GLY A 419 28.44 -36.77 -31.06
CA GLY A 419 27.97 -37.62 -32.13
C GLY A 419 26.48 -37.59 -32.44
N ARG A 420 26.10 -36.79 -33.40
CA ARG A 420 25.45 -37.11 -34.67
C ARG A 420 24.05 -37.75 -34.70
N THR A 421 23.19 -36.99 -35.34
CA THR A 421 22.50 -37.20 -36.66
C THR A 421 21.14 -37.89 -36.63
N GLY A 422 20.21 -37.22 -37.28
CA GLY A 422 19.39 -37.81 -38.35
C GLY A 422 17.89 -37.73 -38.20
N GLY A 423 17.24 -36.89 -38.97
CA GLY A 423 16.36 -37.33 -40.04
C GLY A 423 14.87 -37.02 -39.92
N ARG A 424 14.47 -35.98 -40.62
CA ARG A 424 13.32 -35.86 -41.55
C ARG A 424 12.05 -36.71 -41.29
N ARG A 425 10.89 -36.09 -41.20
CA ARG A 425 9.95 -35.89 -42.31
C ARG A 425 8.68 -35.17 -41.89
N ALA A 426 8.22 -34.38 -42.80
CA ALA A 426 7.00 -33.61 -42.88
C ALA A 426 5.73 -34.48 -42.78
N ASP A 427 4.65 -33.89 -42.22
CA ASP A 427 3.38 -33.93 -42.98
C ASP A 427 2.51 -32.71 -42.66
N ARG A 428 1.62 -32.42 -43.59
CA ARG A 428 0.86 -31.20 -43.83
C ARG A 428 -0.46 -31.21 -43.10
N GLY A 429 -0.90 -29.98 -42.73
CA GLY A 429 -2.31 -29.59 -42.95
C GLY A 429 -3.14 -29.53 -41.70
N ASP A 430 -3.39 -28.36 -41.12
CA ASP A 430 -4.70 -27.77 -41.32
C ASP A 430 -4.70 -26.28 -40.91
N ARG A 431 -5.33 -25.44 -41.70
CA ARG A 431 -5.49 -24.02 -41.46
C ARG A 431 -6.84 -23.80 -40.79
N SER A 432 -6.84 -23.41 -39.53
CA SER A 432 -7.93 -22.61 -38.97
C SER A 432 -7.30 -21.46 -38.21
N GLY A 433 -7.52 -20.26 -38.73
CA GLY A 433 -7.01 -19.03 -38.19
C GLY A 433 -7.69 -18.71 -36.86
N SER A 434 -6.88 -18.58 -35.84
CA SER A 434 -7.20 -17.86 -34.63
C SER A 434 -6.12 -16.82 -34.44
N ASP A 435 -6.55 -15.57 -34.41
CA ASP A 435 -5.77 -14.37 -34.23
C ASP A 435 -4.96 -14.42 -32.92
N PRO A 436 -3.62 -14.32 -32.92
CA PRO A 436 -2.79 -14.45 -31.72
C PRO A 436 -2.58 -13.13 -30.95
N GLY A 437 -3.48 -12.16 -31.10
CA GLY A 437 -3.31 -10.82 -30.52
C GLY A 437 -3.84 -10.59 -29.10
N ARG A 438 -4.56 -11.54 -28.49
CA ARG A 438 -5.40 -11.23 -27.30
C ARG A 438 -5.05 -11.88 -25.96
N SER A 439 -3.93 -12.58 -25.83
CA SER A 439 -3.63 -13.28 -24.56
C SER A 439 -2.18 -13.18 -24.07
N SER A 440 -1.39 -12.20 -24.51
CA SER A 440 0.04 -12.19 -24.19
C SER A 440 0.45 -11.40 -22.94
N TYR A 441 -0.45 -10.66 -22.29
CA TYR A 441 -0.06 -9.83 -21.15
C TYR A 441 0.22 -10.61 -19.85
N LEU A 442 -0.32 -11.82 -19.72
CA LEU A 442 -0.10 -12.69 -18.55
C LEU A 442 1.03 -13.71 -18.73
N GLN A 443 1.63 -13.83 -19.92
CA GLN A 443 2.61 -14.88 -20.21
C GLN A 443 4.09 -14.47 -20.11
N HIS A 444 4.43 -13.21 -19.81
CA HIS A 444 5.82 -12.73 -19.84
C HIS A 444 6.49 -12.50 -18.48
N ARG A 445 5.89 -12.93 -17.38
CA ARG A 445 6.63 -13.09 -16.11
C ARG A 445 6.67 -14.56 -15.74
N GLY A 446 7.78 -15.21 -16.09
CA GLY A 446 8.07 -16.55 -15.60
C GLY A 446 8.10 -16.56 -14.08
N ALA A 447 7.39 -17.52 -13.51
CA ALA A 447 7.30 -17.99 -12.14
C ALA A 447 6.07 -17.45 -11.34
N VAL A 448 5.28 -18.41 -10.89
CA VAL A 448 4.13 -18.35 -9.99
C VAL A 448 2.90 -17.68 -10.61
N GLN A 449 2.00 -18.49 -11.14
CA GLN A 449 0.62 -18.09 -11.40
C GLN A 449 -0.06 -17.84 -10.04
N LEU A 450 -0.02 -16.58 -9.57
CA LEU A 450 -0.87 -16.15 -8.46
C LEU A 450 -2.32 -16.15 -8.96
N PRO A 451 -3.28 -16.60 -8.16
CA PRO A 451 -4.69 -16.47 -8.52
C PRO A 451 -5.01 -14.98 -8.72
N VAL A 452 -5.80 -14.67 -9.73
CA VAL A 452 -6.19 -13.30 -10.14
C VAL A 452 -6.90 -12.54 -8.99
N SER A 453 -7.40 -13.28 -7.97
CA SER A 453 -7.99 -12.75 -6.73
C SER A 453 -7.03 -11.95 -5.85
N ASP A 454 -5.71 -12.14 -6.00
CA ASP A 454 -4.71 -11.55 -5.10
C ASP A 454 -4.17 -10.20 -5.58
N ILE A 455 -4.58 -9.76 -6.78
CA ILE A 455 -4.19 -8.46 -7.33
C ILE A 455 -5.20 -7.41 -6.90
N GLN A 456 -4.71 -6.38 -6.22
CA GLN A 456 -5.50 -5.21 -5.86
C GLN A 456 -5.06 -3.99 -6.68
N PHE A 457 -6.02 -3.14 -6.98
CA PHE A 457 -5.83 -1.90 -7.74
C PHE A 457 -6.17 -0.70 -6.88
N GLY A 458 -5.33 0.30 -6.91
CA GLY A 458 -5.56 1.55 -6.21
C GLY A 458 -4.96 2.74 -6.95
N PHE A 459 -5.41 3.94 -6.63
CA PHE A 459 -4.77 5.13 -7.17
C PHE A 459 -3.33 5.24 -6.69
N ARG A 460 -2.45 5.62 -7.60
CA ARG A 460 -1.04 5.88 -7.28
C ARG A 460 -0.86 6.93 -6.18
N HIS A 461 -1.79 7.87 -6.10
CA HIS A 461 -1.86 8.88 -5.06
C HIS A 461 -3.30 9.30 -4.79
N GLU A 462 -3.65 9.52 -3.52
CA GLU A 462 -4.98 9.92 -3.07
C GLU A 462 -5.50 11.19 -3.75
N LEU A 463 -4.64 12.19 -3.97
CA LEU A 463 -5.01 13.43 -4.67
C LEU A 463 -5.55 13.19 -6.08
N ILE A 464 -5.14 12.11 -6.76
CA ILE A 464 -5.68 11.74 -8.08
C ILE A 464 -7.13 11.27 -7.92
N ALA A 465 -7.38 10.40 -6.92
CA ALA A 465 -8.73 9.94 -6.60
C ALA A 465 -9.65 11.11 -6.23
N GLU A 466 -9.19 12.00 -5.36
CA GLU A 466 -9.94 13.19 -4.93
C GLU A 466 -10.27 14.13 -6.09
N ALA A 467 -9.31 14.38 -6.98
CA ALA A 467 -9.52 15.21 -8.16
C ALA A 467 -10.62 14.65 -9.06
N LEU A 468 -10.63 13.33 -9.26
CA LEU A 468 -11.64 12.65 -10.07
C LEU A 468 -12.98 12.54 -9.35
N ALA A 469 -12.98 12.29 -8.04
CA ALA A 469 -14.19 12.28 -7.23
C ALA A 469 -14.88 13.65 -7.18
N ALA A 470 -14.08 14.73 -7.10
CA ALA A 470 -14.60 16.11 -7.11
C ALA A 470 -15.30 16.49 -8.42
N ASP A 471 -14.91 15.88 -9.54
CA ASP A 471 -15.53 16.09 -10.87
C ASP A 471 -16.88 15.37 -11.01
N LEU A 472 -17.25 14.47 -10.09
CA LEU A 472 -18.50 13.73 -10.13
C LEU A 472 -19.67 14.58 -9.64
N LEU A 473 -20.77 14.56 -10.40
CA LEU A 473 -22.03 15.15 -9.96
C LEU A 473 -22.56 14.45 -8.70
N PRO A 474 -23.22 15.17 -7.77
CA PRO A 474 -23.73 14.59 -6.52
C PRO A 474 -24.61 13.35 -6.72
N ALA A 475 -25.51 13.36 -7.72
CA ALA A 475 -26.36 12.21 -8.03
C ALA A 475 -25.55 10.99 -8.51
N THR A 476 -24.49 11.20 -9.27
CA THR A 476 -23.59 10.15 -9.73
C THR A 476 -22.76 9.60 -8.58
N ARG A 477 -22.24 10.48 -7.72
CA ARG A 477 -21.47 10.10 -6.52
C ARG A 477 -22.32 9.20 -5.60
N ARG A 478 -23.58 9.52 -5.36
CA ARG A 478 -24.50 8.66 -4.58
C ARG A 478 -24.63 7.26 -5.16
N ARG A 479 -24.79 7.15 -6.47
CA ARG A 479 -24.91 5.84 -7.13
C ARG A 479 -23.64 5.00 -6.98
N TYR A 480 -22.47 5.63 -7.06
CA TYR A 480 -21.20 4.96 -6.86
C TYR A 480 -21.03 4.51 -5.39
N HIS A 481 -21.36 5.35 -4.41
CA HIS A 481 -21.33 4.94 -3.00
C HIS A 481 -22.28 3.78 -2.73
N ALA A 482 -23.51 3.81 -3.28
CA ALA A 482 -24.45 2.72 -3.13
C ALA A 482 -24.00 1.41 -3.83
N ALA A 483 -23.30 1.50 -4.96
CA ALA A 483 -22.72 0.34 -5.64
C ALA A 483 -21.52 -0.23 -4.87
N LEU A 484 -20.66 0.63 -4.30
CA LEU A 484 -19.56 0.24 -3.42
C LEU A 484 -20.04 -0.48 -2.17
N ALA A 485 -21.04 0.09 -1.48
CA ALA A 485 -21.61 -0.54 -0.30
C ALA A 485 -22.10 -1.95 -0.59
N ALA A 486 -22.89 -2.12 -1.68
CA ALA A 486 -23.40 -3.42 -2.07
C ALA A 486 -22.29 -4.41 -2.48
N ALA A 487 -21.23 -3.93 -3.14
CA ALA A 487 -20.09 -4.77 -3.49
C ALA A 487 -19.36 -5.29 -2.24
N TYR A 488 -19.08 -4.42 -1.26
CA TYR A 488 -18.45 -4.81 0.00
C TYR A 488 -19.32 -5.74 0.87
N ASP A 489 -20.66 -5.61 0.80
CA ASP A 489 -21.58 -6.53 1.49
C ASP A 489 -21.57 -7.95 0.89
N THR A 490 -21.24 -8.07 -0.40
CA THR A 490 -21.27 -9.34 -1.15
C THR A 490 -19.91 -9.99 -1.32
N GLU A 491 -18.82 -9.37 -0.86
CA GLU A 491 -17.48 -9.97 -0.89
C GLU A 491 -17.41 -11.26 -0.08
N ALA A 492 -16.52 -12.18 -0.52
CA ALA A 492 -16.23 -13.42 0.19
C ALA A 492 -15.65 -13.17 1.59
N ASP A 493 -14.99 -12.03 1.78
CA ASP A 493 -14.51 -11.50 3.06
C ASP A 493 -15.15 -10.11 3.28
N PRO A 494 -16.35 -10.07 3.88
CA PRO A 494 -17.10 -8.84 4.01
C PRO A 494 -16.33 -7.76 4.77
N GLN A 495 -16.35 -6.53 4.24
CA GLN A 495 -15.76 -5.36 4.87
C GLN A 495 -16.88 -4.45 5.46
N PRO A 496 -17.50 -4.85 6.58
CA PRO A 496 -18.72 -4.20 7.08
C PRO A 496 -18.51 -2.72 7.43
N ALA A 497 -17.31 -2.35 7.85
CA ALA A 497 -16.99 -0.96 8.16
C ALA A 497 -16.92 -0.08 6.90
N ALA A 498 -16.33 -0.59 5.83
CA ALA A 498 -16.27 0.10 4.55
C ALA A 498 -17.67 0.18 3.91
N ALA A 499 -18.42 -0.94 3.91
CA ALA A 499 -19.81 -0.97 3.43
C ALA A 499 -20.68 0.05 4.15
N MET A 500 -20.60 0.10 5.49
CA MET A 500 -21.36 1.05 6.31
C MET A 500 -21.00 2.51 6.00
N ALA A 501 -19.73 2.83 5.85
CA ALA A 501 -19.28 4.18 5.48
C ALA A 501 -19.87 4.62 4.13
N HIS A 502 -19.91 3.72 3.14
CA HIS A 502 -20.49 4.02 1.85
C HIS A 502 -22.02 4.07 1.85
N HIS A 503 -22.69 3.26 2.69
CA HIS A 503 -24.14 3.38 2.89
C HIS A 503 -24.51 4.75 3.47
N LEU A 504 -23.78 5.21 4.49
CA LEU A 504 -23.98 6.55 5.07
C LEU A 504 -23.73 7.66 4.05
N ALA A 505 -22.62 7.61 3.32
CA ALA A 505 -22.31 8.60 2.29
C ALA A 505 -23.36 8.64 1.17
N ALA A 506 -23.97 7.50 0.82
CA ALA A 506 -25.06 7.44 -0.14
C ALA A 506 -26.35 8.08 0.39
N GLN A 507 -26.62 7.98 1.70
CA GLN A 507 -27.78 8.59 2.34
C GLN A 507 -27.62 10.11 2.53
N GLU A 508 -26.49 10.56 3.07
CA GLU A 508 -26.19 11.98 3.28
C GLU A 508 -26.31 12.79 1.98
N LEU A 509 -25.81 12.23 0.87
CA LEU A 509 -25.96 12.82 -0.46
C LEU A 509 -27.41 12.75 -1.00
N ALA A 510 -28.34 12.03 -0.35
CA ALA A 510 -29.75 11.98 -0.72
C ALA A 510 -30.55 13.10 -0.03
N GLU A 511 -30.09 13.54 1.15
CA GLU A 511 -30.75 14.56 1.95
C GLU A 511 -30.29 15.99 1.60
N ALA A 512 -29.13 16.13 0.95
CA ALA A 512 -28.57 17.40 0.46
C ALA A 512 -29.02 17.71 -0.98
#